data_b6a337e8ee452c82c7c25277c10bb97b
#
_entry.id   b6a337e8ee452c82c7c25277c10bb97b
#
_cell.length_a   1.000
_cell.length_b   1.000
_cell.length_c   1.000
_cell.angle_alpha   90.00
_cell.angle_beta   90.00
_cell.angle_gamma   90.00
#
_symmetry.space_group_name_H-M   'P 1'
#
loop_
_entity.id
_entity.type
_entity.pdbx_description
1 polymer ?
#
loop_
_entity_poly.entity_id
_entity_poly.type
_entity_poly.pdbx_seq_one_letter_code
_entity_poly.pdbx_strand_id
1 'polypeptide(L)'
;KLQLELTNKGYYTAEATGYFGSLTEAAVIKFQIENNLADDGIVGPGTGKALFGPEWTGPSEIELLDWWTGVSKVFKIGMAAKVTDVKTGKTFSIVRTYGGNHADCEARTAEDSKKIKAIWGGWSWERRPIIVEVDGRRIAASMAAMPHAGVDKSPANKFISSRSGGYGRGANLDKIKNNGMSGVVDVHFLNSRTHGTNKVDAKHQKAVKEAAKGSK
;
A
#
# COMPACT_ATOMS: atom_id res chain seq x y z
N LYS A 1 6.73 17.43 -6.09
CA LYS A 1 6.69 17.43 -7.57
C LYS A 1 5.27 17.15 -8.09
N LEU A 2 4.58 16.08 -7.64
CA LEU A 2 3.23 15.73 -8.10
C LEU A 2 2.21 16.86 -7.90
N GLN A 3 2.07 17.37 -6.67
CA GLN A 3 1.13 18.45 -6.35
C GLN A 3 1.39 19.70 -7.19
N LEU A 4 2.65 20.06 -7.38
CA LEU A 4 3.02 21.20 -8.23
C LEU A 4 2.58 21.00 -9.69
N GLU A 5 2.75 19.77 -10.23
CA GLU A 5 2.30 19.47 -11.59
C GLU A 5 0.77 19.48 -11.71
N LEU A 6 0.07 18.92 -10.73
CA LEU A 6 -1.38 19.00 -10.65
C LEU A 6 -1.86 20.45 -10.50
N THR A 7 -1.15 21.30 -9.75
CA THR A 7 -1.43 22.75 -9.66
C THR A 7 -1.24 23.44 -11.01
N ASN A 8 -0.11 23.19 -11.68
CA ASN A 8 0.18 23.75 -12.99
C ASN A 8 -0.89 23.40 -14.04
N LYS A 9 -1.48 22.21 -13.91
CA LYS A 9 -2.55 21.73 -14.79
C LYS A 9 -3.97 22.08 -14.29
N GLY A 10 -4.12 22.80 -13.18
CA GLY A 10 -5.41 23.28 -12.65
C GLY A 10 -6.23 22.25 -11.86
N TYR A 11 -5.63 21.12 -11.47
CA TYR A 11 -6.31 20.06 -10.72
C TYR A 11 -6.14 20.16 -9.20
N TYR A 12 -5.11 20.86 -8.73
CA TYR A 12 -4.82 20.99 -7.31
C TYR A 12 -4.69 22.44 -6.92
N THR A 13 -5.48 22.90 -5.94
CA THR A 13 -5.56 24.31 -5.53
C THR A 13 -5.02 24.58 -4.13
N ALA A 14 -4.71 23.53 -3.36
CA ALA A 14 -4.15 23.68 -2.03
C ALA A 14 -2.63 23.87 -2.07
N GLU A 15 -2.03 24.19 -0.94
CA GLU A 15 -0.58 24.30 -0.80
C GLU A 15 0.11 22.95 -1.07
N ALA A 16 1.19 22.96 -1.83
CA ALA A 16 1.99 21.79 -2.15
C ALA A 16 2.87 21.38 -0.97
N THR A 17 2.32 20.65 -0.03
CA THR A 17 2.98 20.22 1.22
C THR A 17 3.95 19.04 1.05
N GLY A 18 4.01 18.41 -0.14
CA GLY A 18 4.73 17.16 -0.36
C GLY A 18 4.03 15.93 0.22
N TYR A 19 2.87 16.10 0.86
CA TYR A 19 2.08 15.02 1.43
C TYR A 19 0.94 14.61 0.51
N PHE A 20 0.89 13.32 0.13
CA PHE A 20 -0.20 12.75 -0.63
C PHE A 20 -1.38 12.43 0.32
N GLY A 21 -2.26 13.38 0.53
CA GLY A 21 -3.50 13.23 1.30
C GLY A 21 -4.73 13.17 0.39
N SER A 22 -5.91 13.18 1.00
CA SER A 22 -7.20 13.10 0.29
C SER A 22 -7.39 14.18 -0.78
N LEU A 23 -6.88 15.38 -0.57
CA LEU A 23 -6.94 16.47 -1.56
C LEU A 23 -6.08 16.15 -2.78
N THR A 24 -4.90 15.55 -2.59
CA THR A 24 -4.02 15.15 -3.69
C THR A 24 -4.61 13.95 -4.43
N GLU A 25 -5.17 12.97 -3.71
CA GLU A 25 -5.85 11.82 -4.30
C GLU A 25 -7.04 12.27 -5.14
N ALA A 26 -7.89 13.16 -4.62
CA ALA A 26 -9.02 13.71 -5.36
C ALA A 26 -8.58 14.45 -6.64
N ALA A 27 -7.48 15.21 -6.56
CA ALA A 27 -6.91 15.89 -7.72
C ALA A 27 -6.37 14.92 -8.77
N VAL A 28 -5.74 13.81 -8.34
CA VAL A 28 -5.29 12.74 -9.24
C VAL A 28 -6.47 12.06 -9.90
N ILE A 29 -7.52 11.70 -9.15
CA ILE A 29 -8.75 11.10 -9.71
C ILE A 29 -9.38 12.02 -10.75
N LYS A 30 -9.55 13.31 -10.43
CA LYS A 30 -10.09 14.29 -11.38
C LYS A 30 -9.25 14.35 -12.67
N PHE A 31 -7.92 14.41 -12.52
CA PHE A 31 -7.01 14.39 -13.66
C PHE A 31 -7.16 13.09 -14.48
N GLN A 32 -7.26 11.94 -13.82
CA GLN A 32 -7.41 10.64 -14.48
C GLN A 32 -8.71 10.58 -15.28
N ILE A 33 -9.85 10.98 -14.71
CA ILE A 33 -11.15 11.03 -15.40
C ILE A 33 -11.07 11.92 -16.65
N GLU A 34 -10.57 13.14 -16.52
CA GLU A 34 -10.51 14.09 -17.64
C GLU A 34 -9.52 13.68 -18.75
N ASN A 35 -8.57 12.80 -18.44
CA ASN A 35 -7.61 12.25 -19.41
C ASN A 35 -7.91 10.80 -19.85
N ASN A 36 -9.13 10.28 -19.57
CA ASN A 36 -9.56 8.91 -19.90
C ASN A 36 -8.61 7.83 -19.38
N LEU A 37 -8.07 8.00 -18.18
CA LEU A 37 -7.22 7.06 -17.48
C LEU A 37 -8.04 6.29 -16.43
N ALA A 38 -7.48 5.19 -15.89
CA ALA A 38 -8.05 4.52 -14.73
C ALA A 38 -8.10 5.51 -13.55
N ASP A 39 -9.30 5.80 -13.04
CA ASP A 39 -9.59 6.79 -11.99
C ASP A 39 -9.39 6.24 -10.58
N ASP A 40 -8.27 5.54 -10.39
CA ASP A 40 -7.93 4.85 -9.15
C ASP A 40 -7.23 5.72 -8.10
N GLY A 41 -6.93 6.98 -8.43
CA GLY A 41 -6.21 7.92 -7.57
C GLY A 41 -4.72 7.54 -7.38
N ILE A 42 -4.20 6.59 -8.16
CA ILE A 42 -2.81 6.13 -8.08
C ILE A 42 -2.04 6.66 -9.29
N VAL A 43 -0.91 7.32 -9.05
CA VAL A 43 -0.03 7.78 -10.13
C VAL A 43 0.78 6.59 -10.66
N GLY A 44 0.10 5.76 -11.46
CA GLY A 44 0.72 4.66 -12.21
C GLY A 44 1.40 5.14 -13.51
N PRO A 45 1.93 4.20 -14.33
CA PRO A 45 2.64 4.56 -15.57
C PRO A 45 1.82 5.41 -16.54
N GLY A 46 0.52 5.13 -16.70
CA GLY A 46 -0.37 5.91 -17.55
C GLY A 46 -0.55 7.34 -17.05
N THR A 47 -0.95 7.47 -15.78
CA THR A 47 -1.13 8.77 -15.11
C THR A 47 0.16 9.58 -15.08
N GLY A 48 1.29 8.92 -14.80
CA GLY A 48 2.58 9.57 -14.75
C GLY A 48 3.03 10.10 -16.12
N LYS A 49 2.84 9.34 -17.20
CA LYS A 49 3.15 9.83 -18.57
C LYS A 49 2.27 10.99 -18.97
N ALA A 50 0.99 10.95 -18.63
CA ALA A 50 0.06 12.04 -18.91
C ALA A 50 0.38 13.32 -18.11
N LEU A 51 0.85 13.18 -16.86
CA LEU A 51 1.25 14.30 -16.00
C LEU A 51 2.62 14.88 -16.38
N PHE A 52 3.63 14.03 -16.59
CA PHE A 52 5.04 14.43 -16.65
C PHE A 52 5.66 14.30 -18.04
N GLY A 53 4.90 13.77 -19.02
CA GLY A 53 5.35 13.56 -20.40
C GLY A 53 5.62 12.09 -20.73
N PRO A 54 5.72 11.76 -22.05
CA PRO A 54 5.83 10.38 -22.54
C PRO A 54 7.10 9.66 -22.07
N GLU A 55 8.16 10.38 -21.78
CA GLU A 55 9.43 9.86 -21.27
C GLU A 55 9.40 9.51 -19.77
N TRP A 56 8.29 9.76 -19.11
CA TRP A 56 8.18 9.41 -17.69
C TRP A 56 8.13 7.90 -17.49
N THR A 57 9.16 7.36 -16.87
CA THR A 57 9.32 5.93 -16.60
C THR A 57 8.88 5.52 -15.19
N GLY A 58 8.35 6.47 -14.44
CA GLY A 58 8.11 6.31 -13.00
C GLY A 58 9.32 6.71 -12.17
N PRO A 59 9.24 6.54 -10.86
CA PRO A 59 10.43 6.62 -10.02
C PRO A 59 11.44 5.55 -10.50
N SER A 60 12.63 5.95 -10.91
CA SER A 60 13.61 5.05 -11.54
C SER A 60 14.26 4.10 -10.53
N GLU A 61 14.37 4.52 -9.28
CA GLU A 61 15.08 3.78 -8.23
C GLU A 61 14.13 3.16 -7.21
N ILE A 62 14.49 1.97 -6.73
CA ILE A 62 13.82 1.32 -5.60
C ILE A 62 14.54 1.76 -4.33
N GLU A 63 13.81 2.46 -3.48
CA GLU A 63 14.34 2.99 -2.24
C GLU A 63 14.30 1.94 -1.12
N LEU A 64 15.41 1.71 -0.44
CA LEU A 64 15.47 0.96 0.81
C LEU A 64 15.26 1.95 1.97
N LEU A 65 14.00 2.30 2.22
CA LEU A 65 13.63 3.36 3.14
C LEU A 65 13.26 2.79 4.52
N ASP A 66 13.82 3.41 5.56
CA ASP A 66 13.54 3.05 6.96
C ASP A 66 12.10 3.41 7.35
N TRP A 67 11.43 2.50 8.09
CA TRP A 67 10.06 2.68 8.53
C TRP A 67 9.89 3.93 9.42
N TRP A 68 10.76 4.09 10.41
CA TRP A 68 10.59 5.08 11.47
C TRP A 68 10.92 6.50 11.02
N THR A 69 11.94 6.64 10.20
CA THR A 69 12.45 7.95 9.76
C THR A 69 11.87 8.38 8.41
N GLY A 70 11.38 7.45 7.60
CA GLY A 70 10.96 7.70 6.23
C GLY A 70 9.55 7.20 5.92
N VAL A 71 9.36 5.87 5.79
CA VAL A 71 8.12 5.31 5.22
C VAL A 71 6.87 5.72 5.98
N SER A 72 6.88 5.72 7.33
CA SER A 72 5.71 6.08 8.13
C SER A 72 5.21 7.51 7.86
N LYS A 73 6.08 8.38 7.36
CA LYS A 73 5.76 9.77 6.99
C LYS A 73 5.26 9.90 5.56
N VAL A 74 5.66 8.99 4.67
CA VAL A 74 5.30 8.97 3.24
C VAL A 74 4.04 8.15 3.01
N PHE A 75 4.00 6.90 3.48
CA PHE A 75 2.84 6.02 3.36
C PHE A 75 1.97 6.13 4.62
N LYS A 76 1.13 7.15 4.70
CA LYS A 76 0.29 7.43 5.87
C LYS A 76 -1.00 6.59 5.87
N ILE A 77 -1.63 6.47 7.03
CA ILE A 77 -2.94 5.83 7.17
C ILE A 77 -3.97 6.53 6.28
N GLY A 78 -4.75 5.74 5.54
CA GLY A 78 -5.71 6.19 4.56
C GLY A 78 -5.18 6.28 3.13
N MET A 79 -3.86 6.20 2.93
CA MET A 79 -3.29 6.26 1.58
C MET A 79 -3.36 4.91 0.86
N ALA A 80 -3.73 4.98 -0.42
CA ALA A 80 -3.63 3.86 -1.34
C ALA A 80 -2.20 3.76 -1.91
N ALA A 81 -1.78 2.55 -2.23
CA ALA A 81 -0.53 2.27 -2.90
C ALA A 81 -0.70 1.15 -3.92
N LYS A 82 0.02 1.25 -5.04
CA LYS A 82 0.20 0.14 -5.96
C LYS A 82 1.33 -0.75 -5.45
N VAL A 83 1.13 -2.05 -5.52
CA VAL A 83 2.12 -3.05 -5.11
C VAL A 83 2.50 -3.91 -6.30
N THR A 84 3.80 -4.12 -6.46
CA THR A 84 4.35 -5.09 -7.43
C THR A 84 5.01 -6.22 -6.65
N ASP A 85 4.58 -7.47 -6.87
CA ASP A 85 5.30 -8.65 -6.38
C ASP A 85 6.56 -8.87 -7.20
N VAL A 86 7.73 -8.83 -6.56
CA VAL A 86 9.04 -8.86 -7.24
C VAL A 86 9.25 -10.18 -7.99
N LYS A 87 8.74 -11.30 -7.47
CA LYS A 87 8.95 -12.63 -8.06
C LYS A 87 8.12 -12.86 -9.33
N THR A 88 6.94 -12.28 -9.42
CA THR A 88 6.01 -12.53 -10.54
C THR A 88 5.79 -11.32 -11.44
N GLY A 89 6.17 -10.12 -11.02
CA GLY A 89 5.85 -8.86 -11.69
C GLY A 89 4.36 -8.47 -11.63
N LYS A 90 3.50 -9.29 -11.02
CA LYS A 90 2.06 -9.01 -10.91
C LYS A 90 1.79 -7.87 -9.93
N THR A 91 0.74 -7.11 -10.21
CA THR A 91 0.40 -5.91 -9.44
C THR A 91 -1.01 -5.98 -8.85
N PHE A 92 -1.18 -5.32 -7.71
CA PHE A 92 -2.45 -5.11 -7.02
C PHE A 92 -2.39 -3.80 -6.22
N SER A 93 -3.52 -3.36 -5.69
CA SER A 93 -3.60 -2.15 -4.88
C SER A 93 -3.98 -2.46 -3.43
N ILE A 94 -3.38 -1.72 -2.51
CA ILE A 94 -3.66 -1.79 -1.07
C ILE A 94 -3.94 -0.39 -0.52
N VAL A 95 -4.60 -0.33 0.63
CA VAL A 95 -4.73 0.89 1.43
C VAL A 95 -4.13 0.61 2.81
N ARG A 96 -3.28 1.51 3.31
CA ARG A 96 -2.83 1.45 4.70
C ARG A 96 -3.96 1.91 5.60
N THR A 97 -4.55 0.99 6.37
CA THR A 97 -5.68 1.29 7.25
C THR A 97 -5.30 1.48 8.70
N TYR A 98 -4.20 0.83 9.14
CA TYR A 98 -3.67 0.91 10.51
C TYR A 98 -2.14 0.77 10.53
N GLY A 99 -1.60 0.46 11.70
CA GLY A 99 -0.22 0.07 11.93
C GLY A 99 0.71 1.20 12.39
N GLY A 100 1.38 0.98 13.51
CA GLY A 100 2.42 1.87 14.05
C GLY A 100 3.83 1.29 13.89
N ASN A 101 3.98 -0.03 14.08
CA ASN A 101 5.25 -0.74 13.97
C ASN A 101 5.62 -1.15 12.53
N HIS A 102 4.63 -1.30 11.69
CA HIS A 102 4.65 -1.55 10.26
C HIS A 102 3.34 -1.05 9.65
N ALA A 103 3.12 -1.20 8.36
CA ALA A 103 1.84 -0.86 7.74
C ALA A 103 0.90 -2.06 7.81
N ASP A 104 -0.24 -1.90 8.47
CA ASP A 104 -1.37 -2.80 8.37
C ASP A 104 -2.25 -2.33 7.21
N CYS A 105 -2.37 -3.17 6.19
CA CYS A 105 -3.00 -2.81 4.93
C CYS A 105 -4.17 -3.72 4.60
N GLU A 106 -5.08 -3.21 3.82
CA GLU A 106 -6.17 -3.98 3.22
C GLU A 106 -6.09 -3.90 1.70
N ALA A 107 -6.55 -4.95 1.01
CA ALA A 107 -6.77 -4.86 -0.42
C ALA A 107 -7.77 -3.71 -0.71
N ARG A 108 -7.49 -2.90 -1.72
CA ARG A 108 -8.36 -1.77 -2.06
C ARG A 108 -9.72 -2.23 -2.57
N THR A 109 -9.75 -3.35 -3.30
CA THR A 109 -10.97 -3.93 -3.89
C THR A 109 -11.00 -5.45 -3.74
N ALA A 110 -12.15 -6.07 -4.00
CA ALA A 110 -12.28 -7.52 -4.05
C ALA A 110 -11.42 -8.14 -5.17
N GLU A 111 -11.21 -7.42 -6.27
CA GLU A 111 -10.35 -7.87 -7.35
C GLU A 111 -8.86 -7.86 -6.93
N ASP A 112 -8.43 -6.88 -6.14
CA ASP A 112 -7.08 -6.88 -5.57
C ASP A 112 -6.87 -8.06 -4.62
N SER A 113 -7.87 -8.42 -3.82
CA SER A 113 -7.83 -9.63 -2.99
C SER A 113 -7.68 -10.91 -3.80
N LYS A 114 -8.33 -11.02 -4.96
CA LYS A 114 -8.16 -12.15 -5.88
C LYS A 114 -6.75 -12.20 -6.44
N LYS A 115 -6.19 -11.04 -6.84
CA LYS A 115 -4.81 -10.94 -7.32
C LYS A 115 -3.80 -11.34 -6.24
N ILE A 116 -3.97 -10.88 -5.01
CA ILE A 116 -3.15 -11.27 -3.86
C ILE A 116 -3.19 -12.79 -3.67
N LYS A 117 -4.39 -13.40 -3.61
CA LYS A 117 -4.53 -14.85 -3.50
C LYS A 117 -3.85 -15.59 -4.65
N ALA A 118 -3.97 -15.11 -5.88
CA ALA A 118 -3.34 -15.74 -7.05
C ALA A 118 -1.80 -15.68 -7.00
N ILE A 119 -1.24 -14.63 -6.40
CA ILE A 119 0.22 -14.46 -6.23
C ILE A 119 0.76 -15.39 -5.13
N TRP A 120 0.06 -15.50 -4.00
CA TRP A 120 0.48 -16.32 -2.85
C TRP A 120 -0.02 -17.76 -2.90
N GLY A 121 -0.88 -18.13 -3.87
CA GLY A 121 -1.52 -19.43 -3.90
C GLY A 121 -2.63 -19.59 -2.84
N GLY A 122 -3.17 -18.50 -2.33
CA GLY A 122 -4.14 -18.42 -1.24
C GLY A 122 -3.71 -17.44 -0.16
N TRP A 123 -4.45 -17.39 0.96
CA TRP A 123 -4.02 -16.61 2.13
C TRP A 123 -2.84 -17.29 2.81
N SER A 124 -1.73 -16.56 3.04
CA SER A 124 -0.47 -17.15 3.48
C SER A 124 0.35 -16.21 4.35
N TRP A 125 1.05 -16.77 5.33
CA TRP A 125 2.09 -16.09 6.12
C TRP A 125 3.46 -16.06 5.42
N GLU A 126 3.58 -16.53 4.18
CA GLU A 126 4.82 -16.39 3.40
C GLU A 126 5.17 -14.91 3.24
N ARG A 127 6.41 -14.56 3.61
CA ARG A 127 6.96 -13.22 3.40
C ARG A 127 7.52 -13.13 1.98
N ARG A 128 6.87 -12.31 1.13
CA ARG A 128 7.32 -12.09 -0.24
C ARG A 128 7.90 -10.69 -0.41
N PRO A 129 8.96 -10.56 -1.22
CA PRO A 129 9.50 -9.25 -1.60
C PRO A 129 8.50 -8.54 -2.51
N ILE A 130 8.18 -7.30 -2.16
CA ILE A 130 7.27 -6.44 -2.93
C ILE A 130 7.86 -5.04 -3.07
N ILE A 131 7.42 -4.31 -4.10
CA ILE A 131 7.67 -2.88 -4.26
C ILE A 131 6.36 -2.16 -4.01
N VAL A 132 6.35 -1.19 -3.11
CA VAL A 132 5.21 -0.32 -2.82
C VAL A 132 5.41 1.01 -3.53
N GLU A 133 4.52 1.32 -4.46
CA GLU A 133 4.51 2.59 -5.19
C GLU A 133 3.49 3.52 -4.53
N VAL A 134 3.99 4.58 -3.90
CA VAL A 134 3.21 5.56 -3.16
C VAL A 134 3.89 6.94 -3.22
N ASP A 135 3.10 8.00 -3.38
CA ASP A 135 3.61 9.39 -3.47
C ASP A 135 4.73 9.57 -4.51
N GLY A 136 4.60 8.90 -5.66
CA GLY A 136 5.60 8.95 -6.73
C GLY A 136 6.93 8.26 -6.39
N ARG A 137 6.99 7.46 -5.34
CA ARG A 137 8.19 6.73 -4.87
C ARG A 137 7.99 5.23 -5.01
N ARG A 138 9.06 4.51 -5.25
CA ARG A 138 9.10 3.04 -5.27
C ARG A 138 9.90 2.55 -4.08
N ILE A 139 9.24 1.93 -3.12
CA ILE A 139 9.85 1.58 -1.83
C ILE A 139 9.89 0.07 -1.68
N ALA A 140 11.07 -0.46 -1.37
CA ALA A 140 11.28 -1.87 -1.07
C ALA A 140 10.54 -2.27 0.20
N ALA A 141 9.76 -3.34 0.12
CA ALA A 141 8.95 -3.83 1.21
C ALA A 141 8.84 -5.36 1.19
N SER A 142 8.21 -5.89 2.21
CA SER A 142 7.83 -7.30 2.33
C SER A 142 6.40 -7.41 2.81
N MET A 143 5.62 -8.30 2.23
CA MET A 143 4.24 -8.54 2.64
C MET A 143 4.02 -10.01 2.98
N ALA A 144 3.23 -10.26 4.05
CA ALA A 144 2.58 -11.53 4.31
C ALA A 144 1.09 -11.38 4.01
N ALA A 145 0.55 -12.25 3.15
CA ALA A 145 -0.82 -12.13 2.64
C ALA A 145 -1.85 -12.91 3.46
N MET A 146 -1.70 -12.99 4.78
CA MET A 146 -2.68 -13.61 5.67
C MET A 146 -3.55 -12.54 6.31
N PRO A 147 -4.83 -12.38 5.93
CA PRO A 147 -5.73 -11.47 6.58
C PRO A 147 -5.94 -11.85 8.04
N HIS A 148 -5.77 -10.90 8.95
CA HIS A 148 -5.90 -11.14 10.38
C HIS A 148 -6.50 -9.95 11.12
N ALA A 149 -6.88 -10.20 12.38
CA ALA A 149 -7.40 -9.22 13.31
C ALA A 149 -8.69 -8.49 12.87
N GLY A 150 -9.49 -9.05 11.95
CA GLY A 150 -10.72 -8.43 11.48
C GLY A 150 -11.86 -9.38 11.15
N VAL A 151 -13.02 -8.79 10.89
CA VAL A 151 -14.25 -9.46 10.39
C VAL A 151 -14.98 -8.49 9.47
N ASP A 152 -15.14 -8.83 8.21
CA ASP A 152 -15.74 -7.97 7.18
C ASP A 152 -17.19 -7.57 7.49
N LYS A 153 -17.97 -8.48 8.06
CA LYS A 153 -19.38 -8.23 8.43
C LYS A 153 -19.59 -7.36 9.67
N SER A 154 -18.54 -6.99 10.40
CA SER A 154 -18.62 -6.18 11.62
C SER A 154 -18.11 -4.76 11.37
N PRO A 155 -18.68 -3.71 11.99
CA PRO A 155 -18.15 -2.36 11.86
C PRO A 155 -16.69 -2.26 12.26
N ALA A 156 -15.91 -1.42 11.55
CA ALA A 156 -14.52 -1.14 11.88
C ALA A 156 -14.40 -0.60 13.32
N ASN A 157 -13.31 -0.95 13.99
CA ASN A 157 -12.98 -0.58 15.38
C ASN A 157 -13.97 -1.08 16.46
N LYS A 158 -15.08 -1.74 16.07
CA LYS A 158 -15.96 -2.39 17.05
C LYS A 158 -15.20 -3.50 17.76
N PHE A 159 -15.38 -3.58 19.07
CA PHE A 159 -14.82 -4.67 19.88
C PHE A 159 -15.64 -5.94 19.64
N ILE A 160 -14.99 -7.01 19.17
CA ILE A 160 -15.64 -8.28 18.81
C ILE A 160 -14.94 -9.47 19.49
N SER A 161 -15.67 -10.57 19.65
CA SER A 161 -15.22 -11.73 20.43
C SER A 161 -14.16 -12.58 19.72
N SER A 162 -14.15 -12.59 18.38
CA SER A 162 -13.22 -13.39 17.58
C SER A 162 -12.89 -12.65 16.27
N ARG A 163 -11.64 -12.76 15.82
CA ARG A 163 -11.12 -12.10 14.63
C ARG A 163 -10.35 -13.09 13.77
N SER A 164 -10.24 -12.80 12.48
CA SER A 164 -9.50 -13.61 11.50
C SER A 164 -8.04 -13.86 11.90
N GLY A 165 -7.42 -14.86 11.30
CA GLY A 165 -6.01 -15.20 11.53
C GLY A 165 -5.72 -15.78 12.92
N GLY A 166 -6.74 -16.28 13.65
CA GLY A 166 -6.58 -16.80 15.02
C GLY A 166 -6.50 -15.70 16.09
N TYR A 167 -6.73 -14.45 15.76
CA TYR A 167 -6.77 -13.36 16.72
C TYR A 167 -8.08 -13.41 17.52
N GLY A 168 -7.98 -13.55 18.83
CA GLY A 168 -9.12 -13.61 19.74
C GLY A 168 -9.88 -12.27 19.83
N ARG A 169 -10.48 -12.01 20.98
CA ARG A 169 -11.23 -10.81 21.28
C ARG A 169 -10.42 -9.53 21.08
N GLY A 170 -11.01 -8.48 20.46
CA GLY A 170 -10.37 -7.19 20.27
C GLY A 170 -11.08 -6.28 19.27
N ALA A 171 -10.49 -5.13 19.00
CA ALA A 171 -10.99 -4.20 17.99
C ALA A 171 -10.91 -4.81 16.58
N ASN A 172 -11.97 -4.63 15.81
CA ASN A 172 -12.06 -5.10 14.42
C ASN A 172 -11.18 -4.21 13.52
N LEU A 173 -10.07 -4.76 13.02
CA LEU A 173 -9.16 -4.04 12.12
C LEU A 173 -9.53 -4.20 10.63
N ASP A 174 -10.79 -4.46 10.34
CA ASP A 174 -11.34 -4.52 8.99
C ASP A 174 -12.09 -3.21 8.71
N LYS A 175 -11.52 -2.35 7.89
CA LYS A 175 -12.02 -1.01 7.59
C LYS A 175 -12.68 -0.93 6.21
N ILE A 176 -12.12 -1.62 5.22
CA ILE A 176 -12.63 -1.64 3.84
C ILE A 176 -13.54 -2.85 3.67
N LYS A 177 -14.84 -2.59 3.58
CA LYS A 177 -15.84 -3.65 3.50
C LYS A 177 -16.01 -4.21 2.10
N ASN A 178 -16.37 -5.50 2.02
CA ASN A 178 -16.61 -6.21 0.76
C ASN A 178 -15.41 -6.25 -0.19
N ASN A 179 -14.20 -6.08 0.33
CA ASN A 179 -12.98 -6.16 -0.44
C ASN A 179 -12.44 -7.60 -0.60
N GLY A 180 -13.19 -8.61 -0.14
CA GLY A 180 -12.83 -10.03 -0.28
C GLY A 180 -11.78 -10.55 0.72
N MET A 181 -11.46 -9.77 1.75
CA MET A 181 -10.62 -10.18 2.88
C MET A 181 -11.28 -9.76 4.21
N SER A 182 -10.85 -10.35 5.32
CA SER A 182 -11.34 -10.01 6.66
C SER A 182 -10.18 -9.58 7.54
N GLY A 183 -10.05 -8.28 7.75
CA GLY A 183 -8.95 -7.68 8.51
C GLY A 183 -7.78 -7.25 7.63
N VAL A 184 -6.61 -7.11 8.22
CA VAL A 184 -5.41 -6.52 7.61
C VAL A 184 -4.36 -7.56 7.23
N VAL A 185 -3.44 -7.19 6.37
CA VAL A 185 -2.21 -7.92 6.04
C VAL A 185 -1.01 -7.07 6.44
N ASP A 186 0.10 -7.73 6.79
CA ASP A 186 1.34 -7.08 7.23
C ASP A 186 2.19 -6.64 6.04
N VAL A 187 2.52 -5.35 5.98
CA VAL A 187 3.50 -4.80 5.03
C VAL A 187 4.65 -4.18 5.81
N HIS A 188 5.80 -4.84 5.76
CA HIS A 188 7.02 -4.45 6.44
C HIS A 188 8.00 -3.73 5.50
N PHE A 189 8.65 -2.73 6.03
CA PHE A 189 9.73 -1.98 5.41
C PHE A 189 11.03 -2.13 6.21
N LEU A 190 12.10 -1.48 5.81
CA LEU A 190 13.35 -1.55 6.56
C LEU A 190 13.11 -1.17 8.03
N ASN A 191 13.62 -1.99 8.95
CA ASN A 191 13.53 -1.83 10.40
C ASN A 191 12.10 -1.79 10.99
N SER A 192 11.06 -2.11 10.22
CA SER A 192 9.73 -2.37 10.78
C SER A 192 9.76 -3.46 11.85
N ARG A 193 8.86 -3.36 12.81
CA ARG A 193 8.75 -4.32 13.92
C ARG A 193 7.40 -5.01 13.92
N THR A 194 7.32 -6.19 14.51
CA THR A 194 6.05 -6.91 14.73
C THR A 194 5.26 -6.27 15.86
N HIS A 195 3.92 -6.39 15.85
CA HIS A 195 3.09 -5.92 16.97
C HIS A 195 3.31 -6.74 18.24
N GLY A 196 3.32 -8.08 18.12
CA GLY A 196 3.34 -8.97 19.28
C GLY A 196 4.62 -8.92 20.09
N THR A 197 5.78 -8.78 19.44
CA THR A 197 7.09 -8.83 20.12
C THR A 197 7.83 -7.52 20.13
N ASN A 198 7.37 -6.53 19.36
CA ASN A 198 8.06 -5.26 19.10
C ASN A 198 9.52 -5.46 18.61
N LYS A 199 9.77 -6.57 17.91
CA LYS A 199 11.08 -6.91 17.34
C LYS A 199 11.03 -6.90 15.81
N VAL A 200 12.19 -6.70 15.23
CA VAL A 200 12.40 -6.84 13.79
C VAL A 200 12.24 -8.31 13.40
N ASP A 201 11.41 -8.62 12.39
CA ASP A 201 11.26 -9.97 11.83
C ASP A 201 12.33 -10.20 10.76
N ALA A 202 13.23 -11.14 11.00
CA ALA A 202 14.36 -11.42 10.10
C ALA A 202 13.91 -11.90 8.70
N LYS A 203 12.78 -12.62 8.59
CA LYS A 203 12.25 -13.08 7.31
C LYS A 203 11.68 -11.92 6.50
N HIS A 204 10.96 -10.98 7.14
CA HIS A 204 10.53 -9.75 6.49
C HIS A 204 11.73 -8.92 6.04
N GLN A 205 12.75 -8.71 6.89
CA GLN A 205 13.92 -7.92 6.52
C GLN A 205 14.73 -8.55 5.37
N LYS A 206 14.80 -9.88 5.30
CA LYS A 206 15.40 -10.58 4.16
C LYS A 206 14.65 -10.25 2.86
N ALA A 207 13.33 -10.34 2.88
CA ALA A 207 12.49 -10.04 1.72
C ALA A 207 12.54 -8.54 1.34
N VAL A 208 12.57 -7.61 2.30
CA VAL A 208 12.77 -6.16 2.04
C VAL A 208 14.09 -5.91 1.32
N LYS A 209 15.19 -6.51 1.78
CA LYS A 209 16.49 -6.39 1.13
C LYS A 209 16.54 -7.05 -0.27
N GLU A 210 15.77 -8.13 -0.47
CA GLU A 210 15.59 -8.74 -1.77
C GLU A 210 14.84 -7.79 -2.72
N ALA A 211 13.75 -7.18 -2.26
CA ALA A 211 12.99 -6.20 -3.03
C ALA A 211 13.81 -4.99 -3.46
N ALA A 212 14.72 -4.52 -2.60
CA ALA A 212 15.61 -3.39 -2.92
C ALA A 212 16.59 -3.65 -4.09
N LYS A 213 16.85 -4.93 -4.41
CA LYS A 213 17.70 -5.29 -5.54
C LYS A 213 16.96 -5.25 -6.89
N GLY A 214 15.63 -5.08 -6.85
CA GLY A 214 14.77 -5.16 -8.02
C GLY A 214 14.55 -6.60 -8.52
N SER A 215 13.64 -6.75 -9.48
CA SER A 215 13.57 -7.98 -10.30
C SER A 215 14.81 -8.03 -11.20
N LYS A 216 15.50 -9.16 -11.18
CA LYS A 216 16.56 -9.45 -12.16
C LYS A 216 15.95 -9.59 -13.56
#